data_8bb294bbb76b75d01705bef2b4be92b6
#
_entry.id   8bb294bbb76b75d01705bef2b4be92b6
#
_cell.length_a   1.000
_cell.length_b   1.000
_cell.length_c   1.000
_cell.angle_alpha   90.00
_cell.angle_beta   90.00
_cell.angle_gamma   90.00
#
_symmetry.space_group_name_H-M   'P 1'
#
loop_
_entity.id
_entity.type
_entity.pdbx_description
1 polymer ?
#
loop_
_entity_poly.entity_id
_entity_poly.type
_entity_poly.pdbx_seq_one_letter_code
_entity_poly.pdbx_strand_id
1 'polypeptide(L)'
;MTDNCQTRRMYGHNYAVPGTYEVTIVVADRRPVFGEIVGTTKKDGEPPHLKPSPLGQTVLDKEIPKIHHYYPQVDIWQICLMPDHLHLIVRINQPLPAGKHLGIVIGAFKGGVSRAWWQLSGIASADASATVAGASASASRPALFEPNYNDHILMRDGQLDNWKRYLRDNPLRYMMRREYPGLFQRSLCITIGNTRYSAFGNLLLLRQPEKHQVFFHRKTDGIPTEKTTFWETESQRLISAANSGDVLVTPGISECEKRIKNMALEQKLRMIHIQAEPIGRYWKPERSRFEACAHGSLLILAPWPEDLPEFASDYDRFHYLNHLTETICDISHTTSVAVQGLRLSHGG
;
A
#
# COMPACT_ATOMS: atom_id res chain seq x y z
N MET A 1 6.25 19.88 24.25
CA MET A 1 7.03 19.47 23.07
C MET A 1 6.08 19.52 21.89
N THR A 2 6.22 20.56 21.08
CA THR A 2 5.35 20.83 19.93
C THR A 2 5.69 19.86 18.82
N ASP A 3 4.75 18.98 18.51
CA ASP A 3 4.83 18.06 17.39
C ASP A 3 5.03 18.85 16.09
N ASN A 4 6.22 18.72 15.54
CA ASN A 4 6.61 19.36 14.30
C ASN A 4 5.84 18.67 13.18
N CYS A 5 4.68 19.20 12.82
CA CYS A 5 3.90 18.77 11.66
C CYS A 5 4.72 19.07 10.39
N GLN A 6 5.67 18.18 10.10
CA GLN A 6 6.41 18.24 8.83
C GLN A 6 5.38 18.19 7.70
N THR A 7 5.34 19.26 6.93
CA THR A 7 4.52 19.35 5.73
C THR A 7 4.89 18.20 4.80
N ARG A 8 4.00 17.23 4.65
CA ARG A 8 4.16 16.03 3.79
C ARG A 8 4.19 16.39 2.29
N ARG A 9 4.41 17.66 1.96
CA ARG A 9 4.47 18.18 0.60
C ARG A 9 5.90 18.29 0.11
N MET A 10 6.08 18.08 -1.19
CA MET A 10 7.39 18.24 -1.80
C MET A 10 7.88 19.68 -1.66
N TYR A 11 9.00 19.85 -0.98
CA TYR A 11 9.63 21.16 -0.80
C TYR A 11 9.99 21.77 -2.16
N GLY A 12 9.70 23.05 -2.35
CA GLY A 12 10.02 23.77 -3.59
C GLY A 12 9.08 23.49 -4.79
N HIS A 13 8.10 22.57 -4.69
CA HIS A 13 7.15 22.34 -5.77
C HIS A 13 6.03 23.38 -5.76
N ASN A 14 5.74 23.94 -6.93
CA ASN A 14 4.67 24.92 -7.11
C ASN A 14 3.33 24.22 -7.44
N TYR A 15 2.47 24.09 -6.45
CA TYR A 15 1.13 23.46 -6.59
C TYR A 15 0.06 24.35 -7.27
N ALA A 16 0.45 25.48 -7.86
CA ALA A 16 -0.43 26.36 -8.61
C ALA A 16 -0.30 26.20 -10.14
N VAL A 17 0.74 25.48 -10.61
CA VAL A 17 1.04 25.32 -12.03
C VAL A 17 0.49 23.99 -12.57
N PRO A 18 0.41 23.82 -13.90
CA PRO A 18 -0.02 22.56 -14.52
C PRO A 18 0.73 21.35 -13.98
N GLY A 19 -0.02 20.31 -13.63
CA GLY A 19 0.54 19.08 -13.07
C GLY A 19 -0.54 18.02 -12.80
N THR A 20 -0.12 16.79 -12.60
CA THR A 20 -1.01 15.68 -12.23
C THR A 20 -0.66 15.17 -10.85
N TYR A 21 -1.66 14.99 -10.01
CA TYR A 21 -1.50 14.63 -8.60
C TYR A 21 -2.42 13.47 -8.24
N GLU A 22 -1.91 12.50 -7.50
CA GLU A 22 -2.76 11.63 -6.70
C GLU A 22 -2.95 12.28 -5.34
N VAL A 23 -4.19 12.39 -4.90
CA VAL A 23 -4.58 13.00 -3.62
C VAL A 23 -5.38 12.00 -2.81
N THR A 24 -4.94 11.75 -1.57
CA THR A 24 -5.66 10.91 -0.60
C THR A 24 -6.22 11.77 0.54
N ILE A 25 -7.53 11.71 0.76
CA ILE A 25 -8.25 12.40 1.84
C ILE A 25 -8.85 11.38 2.78
N VAL A 26 -8.56 11.48 4.06
CA VAL A 26 -8.92 10.50 5.09
C VAL A 26 -9.98 11.07 6.02
N VAL A 27 -11.00 10.26 6.34
CA VAL A 27 -11.99 10.58 7.37
C VAL A 27 -11.34 10.46 8.76
N ALA A 28 -11.66 11.38 9.64
CA ALA A 28 -11.20 11.34 11.02
C ALA A 28 -11.61 10.03 11.70
N ASP A 29 -10.69 9.44 12.46
CA ASP A 29 -10.86 8.16 13.14
C ASP A 29 -11.20 6.97 12.20
N ARG A 30 -10.96 7.12 10.92
CA ARG A 30 -11.27 6.10 9.90
C ARG A 30 -12.72 5.62 9.91
N ARG A 31 -13.65 6.49 10.27
CA ARG A 31 -15.10 6.16 10.29
C ARG A 31 -15.60 5.88 8.86
N PRO A 32 -16.35 4.78 8.64
CA PRO A 32 -16.83 4.39 7.31
C PRO A 32 -18.10 5.17 6.90
N VAL A 33 -17.96 6.48 6.68
CA VAL A 33 -19.09 7.38 6.42
C VAL A 33 -19.56 7.42 4.97
N PHE A 34 -18.71 6.98 4.03
CA PHE A 34 -19.03 7.08 2.61
C PHE A 34 -19.76 5.87 2.03
N GLY A 35 -19.90 4.79 2.79
CA GLY A 35 -20.59 3.58 2.36
C GLY A 35 -19.87 2.31 2.81
N GLU A 36 -20.20 1.22 2.16
CA GLU A 36 -19.64 -0.11 2.42
C GLU A 36 -19.13 -0.76 1.12
N ILE A 37 -18.10 -1.59 1.23
CA ILE A 37 -17.66 -2.42 0.11
C ILE A 37 -18.52 -3.68 0.08
N VAL A 38 -19.22 -3.86 -1.03
CA VAL A 38 -20.06 -5.04 -1.33
C VAL A 38 -19.48 -5.82 -2.50
N GLY A 39 -20.03 -7.01 -2.78
CA GLY A 39 -19.53 -7.91 -3.82
C GLY A 39 -18.72 -9.06 -3.23
N THR A 40 -17.98 -9.77 -4.07
CA THR A 40 -17.18 -10.94 -3.66
C THR A 40 -15.88 -11.02 -4.45
N THR A 41 -14.87 -11.68 -3.86
CA THR A 41 -13.61 -11.99 -4.55
C THR A 41 -13.71 -13.24 -5.43
N LYS A 42 -14.82 -13.98 -5.41
CA LYS A 42 -15.05 -15.16 -6.24
C LYS A 42 -15.22 -14.78 -7.70
N LYS A 43 -14.71 -15.63 -8.60
CA LYS A 43 -14.64 -15.38 -10.05
C LYS A 43 -16.00 -15.13 -10.71
N ASP A 44 -17.03 -15.82 -10.25
CA ASP A 44 -18.38 -15.80 -10.85
C ASP A 44 -19.36 -14.88 -10.08
N GLY A 45 -18.87 -14.09 -9.12
CA GLY A 45 -19.68 -13.17 -8.34
C GLY A 45 -19.54 -11.72 -8.81
N GLU A 46 -20.39 -10.86 -8.24
CA GLU A 46 -20.30 -9.43 -8.46
C GLU A 46 -18.94 -8.88 -7.95
N PRO A 47 -18.16 -8.16 -8.77
CA PRO A 47 -16.88 -7.63 -8.34
C PRO A 47 -17.01 -6.68 -7.15
N PRO A 48 -16.04 -6.66 -6.23
CA PRO A 48 -16.05 -5.73 -5.10
C PRO A 48 -16.12 -4.28 -5.54
N HIS A 49 -17.11 -3.55 -5.04
CA HIS A 49 -17.32 -2.13 -5.30
C HIS A 49 -17.89 -1.42 -4.07
N LEU A 50 -17.82 -0.10 -4.05
CA LEU A 50 -18.47 0.69 -3.01
C LEU A 50 -19.96 0.83 -3.31
N LYS A 51 -20.81 0.43 -2.35
CA LYS A 51 -22.22 0.84 -2.27
C LYS A 51 -22.24 2.13 -1.46
N PRO A 52 -22.45 3.29 -2.07
CA PRO A 52 -22.32 4.56 -1.39
C PRO A 52 -23.44 4.79 -0.37
N SER A 53 -23.09 5.43 0.74
CA SER A 53 -24.07 6.02 1.66
C SER A 53 -24.68 7.28 1.06
N PRO A 54 -25.71 7.90 1.66
CA PRO A 54 -26.23 9.20 1.23
C PRO A 54 -25.15 10.29 1.14
N LEU A 55 -24.16 10.27 2.06
CA LEU A 55 -23.00 11.16 1.98
C LEU A 55 -22.08 10.78 0.81
N GLY A 56 -21.77 9.50 0.65
CA GLY A 56 -20.97 9.01 -0.47
C GLY A 56 -21.57 9.39 -1.82
N GLN A 57 -22.89 9.23 -1.97
CA GLN A 57 -23.60 9.64 -3.17
C GLN A 57 -23.53 11.17 -3.40
N THR A 58 -23.70 11.96 -2.32
CA THR A 58 -23.55 13.42 -2.38
C THR A 58 -22.15 13.85 -2.81
N VAL A 59 -21.11 13.13 -2.35
CA VAL A 59 -19.73 13.38 -2.79
C VAL A 59 -19.59 13.19 -4.28
N LEU A 60 -20.10 12.07 -4.83
CA LEU A 60 -19.96 11.74 -6.24
C LEU A 60 -20.77 12.68 -7.12
N ASP A 61 -22.02 12.94 -6.78
CA ASP A 61 -22.97 13.65 -7.65
C ASP A 61 -22.87 15.17 -7.54
N LYS A 62 -22.44 15.69 -6.38
CA LYS A 62 -22.48 17.14 -6.12
C LYS A 62 -21.12 17.73 -5.82
N GLU A 63 -20.36 17.15 -4.87
CA GLU A 63 -19.16 17.83 -4.37
C GLU A 63 -17.97 17.71 -5.34
N ILE A 64 -17.82 16.55 -6.02
CA ILE A 64 -16.78 16.38 -7.04
C ILE A 64 -16.99 17.31 -8.25
N PRO A 65 -18.20 17.38 -8.84
CA PRO A 65 -18.46 18.31 -9.96
C PRO A 65 -18.21 19.78 -9.61
N LYS A 66 -18.42 20.18 -8.37
CA LYS A 66 -18.14 21.56 -7.91
C LYS A 66 -16.67 21.93 -8.05
N ILE A 67 -15.73 20.97 -7.99
CA ILE A 67 -14.30 21.28 -8.16
C ILE A 67 -14.09 21.95 -9.51
N HIS A 68 -14.53 21.35 -10.61
CA HIS A 68 -14.38 21.91 -11.94
C HIS A 68 -15.23 23.19 -12.12
N HIS A 69 -16.42 23.24 -11.51
CA HIS A 69 -17.27 24.43 -11.58
C HIS A 69 -16.61 25.70 -11.00
N TYR A 70 -15.95 25.55 -9.84
CA TYR A 70 -15.26 26.69 -9.18
C TYR A 70 -13.84 26.91 -9.66
N TYR A 71 -13.19 25.85 -10.17
CA TYR A 71 -11.83 25.86 -10.69
C TYR A 71 -11.79 25.18 -12.06
N PRO A 72 -12.19 25.88 -13.15
CA PRO A 72 -12.22 25.30 -14.49
C PRO A 72 -10.86 24.79 -14.99
N GLN A 73 -9.78 25.22 -14.35
CA GLN A 73 -8.42 24.78 -14.62
C GLN A 73 -8.13 23.38 -14.05
N VAL A 74 -9.06 22.82 -13.25
CA VAL A 74 -8.85 21.56 -12.52
C VAL A 74 -9.84 20.50 -12.98
N ASP A 75 -9.30 19.36 -13.43
CA ASP A 75 -10.09 18.17 -13.76
C ASP A 75 -9.83 17.06 -12.75
N ILE A 76 -10.87 16.28 -12.49
CA ILE A 76 -10.76 15.03 -11.74
C ILE A 76 -10.80 13.87 -12.73
N TRP A 77 -9.64 13.29 -13.01
CA TRP A 77 -9.52 12.22 -13.99
C TRP A 77 -9.97 10.86 -13.48
N GLN A 78 -9.87 10.65 -12.18
CA GLN A 78 -10.34 9.41 -11.54
C GLN A 78 -10.65 9.63 -10.08
N ILE A 79 -11.65 8.90 -9.60
CA ILE A 79 -12.08 8.86 -8.20
C ILE A 79 -12.07 7.40 -7.74
N CYS A 80 -11.60 7.17 -6.53
CA CYS A 80 -11.85 5.94 -5.81
C CYS A 80 -12.37 6.32 -4.42
N LEU A 81 -13.68 6.20 -4.24
CA LEU A 81 -14.32 6.40 -2.94
C LEU A 81 -14.30 5.09 -2.18
N MET A 82 -13.74 5.12 -0.98
CA MET A 82 -13.67 4.00 -0.03
C MET A 82 -14.48 4.33 1.20
N PRO A 83 -14.86 3.37 2.06
CA PRO A 83 -15.70 3.66 3.20
C PRO A 83 -15.23 4.80 4.10
N ASP A 84 -13.92 4.92 4.34
CA ASP A 84 -13.30 5.81 5.32
C ASP A 84 -12.29 6.81 4.72
N HIS A 85 -12.15 6.83 3.40
CA HIS A 85 -11.25 7.74 2.67
C HIS A 85 -11.61 7.82 1.20
N LEU A 86 -11.01 8.77 0.50
CA LEU A 86 -11.11 8.85 -0.95
C LEU A 86 -9.75 9.18 -1.57
N HIS A 87 -9.57 8.69 -2.79
CA HIS A 87 -8.46 9.02 -3.66
C HIS A 87 -8.97 9.75 -4.90
N LEU A 88 -8.21 10.75 -5.34
CA LEU A 88 -8.49 11.53 -6.55
C LEU A 88 -7.24 11.57 -7.42
N ILE A 89 -7.38 11.36 -8.71
CA ILE A 89 -6.38 11.81 -9.68
C ILE A 89 -6.82 13.20 -10.14
N VAL A 90 -6.07 14.20 -9.70
CA VAL A 90 -6.33 15.61 -9.99
C VAL A 90 -5.38 16.10 -11.07
N ARG A 91 -5.90 16.73 -12.12
CA ARG A 91 -5.13 17.40 -13.16
C ARG A 91 -5.36 18.90 -13.09
N ILE A 92 -4.29 19.66 -12.95
CA ILE A 92 -4.28 21.09 -13.18
C ILE A 92 -3.81 21.31 -14.61
N ASN A 93 -4.70 21.82 -15.49
CA ASN A 93 -4.42 22.01 -16.91
C ASN A 93 -3.78 23.37 -17.21
N GLN A 94 -4.14 24.39 -16.45
CA GLN A 94 -3.67 25.76 -16.58
C GLN A 94 -3.30 26.29 -15.19
N PRO A 95 -2.41 27.29 -15.07
CA PRO A 95 -2.10 27.91 -13.81
C PRO A 95 -3.37 28.36 -13.07
N LEU A 96 -3.43 28.06 -11.78
CA LEU A 96 -4.52 28.51 -10.92
C LEU A 96 -4.45 30.04 -10.72
N PRO A 97 -5.59 30.70 -10.46
CA PRO A 97 -5.62 32.13 -10.18
C PRO A 97 -4.65 32.55 -9.06
N ALA A 98 -4.23 33.80 -9.07
CA ALA A 98 -3.30 34.35 -8.08
C ALA A 98 -3.75 34.03 -6.64
N GLY A 99 -2.83 33.55 -5.82
CA GLY A 99 -3.07 33.13 -4.44
C GLY A 99 -3.81 31.78 -4.29
N LYS A 100 -4.11 31.08 -5.39
CA LYS A 100 -4.72 29.72 -5.35
C LYS A 100 -3.68 28.65 -5.65
N HIS A 101 -3.84 27.50 -5.05
CA HIS A 101 -3.00 26.31 -5.24
C HIS A 101 -3.84 25.06 -4.90
N LEU A 102 -3.35 23.88 -5.26
CA LEU A 102 -4.06 22.60 -5.05
C LEU A 102 -4.63 22.46 -3.63
N GLY A 103 -3.88 22.89 -2.60
CA GLY A 103 -4.34 22.80 -1.21
C GLY A 103 -5.61 23.60 -0.91
N ILE A 104 -5.81 24.76 -1.57
CA ILE A 104 -7.05 25.54 -1.44
C ILE A 104 -8.21 24.83 -2.13
N VAL A 105 -7.98 24.24 -3.31
CA VAL A 105 -9.00 23.44 -4.03
C VAL A 105 -9.47 22.27 -3.18
N ILE A 106 -8.53 21.50 -2.63
CA ILE A 106 -8.85 20.35 -1.76
C ILE A 106 -9.49 20.82 -0.45
N GLY A 107 -9.05 21.93 0.13
CA GLY A 107 -9.67 22.52 1.31
C GLY A 107 -11.13 22.92 1.09
N ALA A 108 -11.44 23.56 -0.04
CA ALA A 108 -12.80 23.93 -0.44
C ALA A 108 -13.69 22.70 -0.62
N PHE A 109 -13.19 21.65 -1.31
CA PHE A 109 -13.86 20.37 -1.45
C PHE A 109 -14.15 19.71 -0.09
N LYS A 110 -13.13 19.57 0.80
CA LYS A 110 -13.33 19.03 2.15
C LYS A 110 -14.39 19.83 2.94
N GLY A 111 -14.39 21.15 2.81
CA GLY A 111 -15.38 22.00 3.43
C GLY A 111 -16.79 21.76 2.91
N GLY A 112 -16.95 21.54 1.61
CA GLY A 112 -18.24 21.16 0.98
C GLY A 112 -18.78 19.85 1.51
N VAL A 113 -17.96 18.80 1.50
CA VAL A 113 -18.33 17.47 2.01
C VAL A 113 -18.65 17.51 3.51
N SER A 114 -17.88 18.27 4.31
CA SER A 114 -18.16 18.39 5.75
C SER A 114 -19.52 19.07 6.01
N ARG A 115 -19.87 20.10 5.25
CA ARG A 115 -21.19 20.74 5.37
C ARG A 115 -22.33 19.75 5.01
N ALA A 116 -22.17 18.99 3.93
CA ALA A 116 -23.14 17.96 3.54
C ALA A 116 -23.28 16.87 4.64
N TRP A 117 -22.17 16.46 5.22
CA TRP A 117 -22.19 15.50 6.34
C TRP A 117 -22.94 16.04 7.55
N TRP A 118 -22.67 17.27 7.99
CA TRP A 118 -23.38 17.87 9.12
C TRP A 118 -24.88 17.96 8.86
N GLN A 119 -25.30 18.35 7.64
CA GLN A 119 -26.70 18.38 7.25
C GLN A 119 -27.36 17.01 7.33
N LEU A 120 -26.74 15.99 6.75
CA LEU A 120 -27.26 14.61 6.75
C LEU A 120 -27.28 13.98 8.14
N SER A 121 -26.36 14.38 9.02
CA SER A 121 -26.27 13.89 10.39
C SER A 121 -27.13 14.67 11.40
N GLY A 122 -27.90 15.67 10.95
CA GLY A 122 -28.72 16.50 11.83
C GLY A 122 -27.91 17.38 12.79
N ILE A 123 -26.61 17.57 12.52
CA ILE A 123 -25.75 18.44 13.33
C ILE A 123 -26.09 19.89 12.97
N ALA A 124 -26.94 20.52 13.81
CA ALA A 124 -27.46 21.85 13.59
C ALA A 124 -26.33 22.89 13.36
N SER A 125 -26.62 23.91 12.51
CA SER A 125 -25.78 25.08 12.39
C SER A 125 -25.85 25.86 13.70
N ALA A 126 -24.72 26.05 14.37
CA ALA A 126 -24.64 26.86 15.58
C ALA A 126 -24.98 28.36 15.35
N ASP A 127 -25.39 28.76 14.14
CA ASP A 127 -25.52 30.17 13.72
C ASP A 127 -26.96 30.65 13.46
N ALA A 128 -27.99 29.97 13.94
CA ALA A 128 -29.34 30.42 13.62
C ALA A 128 -30.17 30.96 14.83
N SER A 129 -29.65 30.98 16.04
CA SER A 129 -30.46 31.54 17.17
C SER A 129 -29.66 31.74 18.45
N ALA A 130 -28.62 32.54 18.44
CA ALA A 130 -27.99 32.95 19.71
C ALA A 130 -27.96 34.50 19.85
N THR A 131 -29.15 35.10 19.93
CA THR A 131 -29.35 36.39 20.59
C THR A 131 -29.98 36.16 21.97
N VAL A 132 -29.28 35.51 22.89
CA VAL A 132 -29.48 35.69 24.34
C VAL A 132 -28.15 35.40 25.04
N ALA A 133 -27.78 36.32 25.89
CA ALA A 133 -26.54 36.45 26.61
C ALA A 133 -26.14 35.22 27.44
N GLY A 134 -24.83 34.90 27.41
CA GLY A 134 -24.14 34.31 28.56
C GLY A 134 -23.97 32.81 28.57
N ALA A 135 -23.34 32.18 27.53
CA ALA A 135 -22.67 30.92 27.72
C ALA A 135 -21.46 30.80 26.76
N SER A 136 -20.28 30.98 27.30
CA SER A 136 -19.00 30.69 26.68
C SER A 136 -18.86 29.17 26.52
N ALA A 137 -19.13 28.64 25.34
CA ALA A 137 -18.54 27.43 24.76
C ALA A 137 -18.99 27.38 23.31
N SER A 138 -18.20 27.91 22.41
CA SER A 138 -18.29 27.59 20.97
C SER A 138 -18.02 26.10 20.83
N ALA A 139 -19.07 25.28 20.84
CA ALA A 139 -18.97 23.87 20.50
C ALA A 139 -18.57 23.77 19.03
N SER A 140 -17.27 23.65 18.79
CA SER A 140 -16.74 23.48 17.44
C SER A 140 -17.35 22.22 16.83
N ARG A 141 -17.91 22.36 15.61
CA ARG A 141 -18.47 21.21 14.88
C ARG A 141 -17.43 20.11 14.77
N PRO A 142 -17.83 18.83 14.94
CA PRO A 142 -16.88 17.71 14.83
C PRO A 142 -16.25 17.70 13.43
N ALA A 143 -14.95 17.43 13.38
CA ALA A 143 -14.24 17.31 12.13
C ALA A 143 -14.66 16.01 11.40
N LEU A 144 -14.95 16.13 10.11
CA LEU A 144 -15.19 14.95 9.27
C LEU A 144 -13.89 14.31 8.83
N PHE A 145 -12.91 15.11 8.46
CA PHE A 145 -11.65 14.67 7.88
C PHE A 145 -10.47 14.87 8.82
N GLU A 146 -9.46 14.03 8.70
CA GLU A 146 -8.14 14.30 9.28
C GLU A 146 -7.61 15.67 8.77
N PRO A 147 -6.77 16.36 9.57
CA PRO A 147 -6.06 17.52 9.09
C PRO A 147 -5.23 17.21 7.85
N ASN A 148 -5.15 18.18 6.92
CA ASN A 148 -4.40 18.04 5.67
C ASN A 148 -4.92 16.94 4.72
N TYR A 149 -4.07 16.49 3.81
CA TYR A 149 -4.25 15.38 2.87
C TYR A 149 -2.86 14.88 2.45
N ASN A 150 -2.77 13.66 1.91
CA ASN A 150 -1.54 13.17 1.30
C ASN A 150 -1.62 13.38 -0.21
N ASP A 151 -0.49 13.70 -0.84
CA ASP A 151 -0.39 13.82 -2.28
C ASP A 151 0.88 13.17 -2.84
N HIS A 152 0.78 12.73 -4.09
CA HIS A 152 1.89 12.25 -4.90
C HIS A 152 1.88 13.00 -6.23
N ILE A 153 2.99 13.62 -6.60
CA ILE A 153 3.15 14.29 -7.88
C ILE A 153 3.49 13.25 -8.93
N LEU A 154 2.69 13.15 -9.99
CA LEU A 154 2.86 12.16 -11.05
C LEU A 154 3.69 12.76 -12.19
N MET A 155 5.02 12.57 -12.13
CA MET A 155 5.97 13.17 -13.07
C MET A 155 6.63 12.15 -14.01
N ARG A 156 6.54 10.84 -13.72
CA ARG A 156 7.24 9.80 -14.47
C ARG A 156 6.28 9.07 -15.42
N ASP A 157 6.79 8.65 -16.58
CA ASP A 157 6.05 7.85 -17.54
C ASP A 157 5.52 6.55 -16.88
N GLY A 158 4.29 6.18 -17.24
CA GLY A 158 3.60 5.01 -16.68
C GLY A 158 3.08 5.18 -15.25
N GLN A 159 3.49 6.21 -14.52
CA GLN A 159 3.07 6.43 -13.12
C GLN A 159 1.57 6.69 -13.01
N LEU A 160 1.00 7.45 -13.95
CA LEU A 160 -0.45 7.72 -14.00
C LEU A 160 -1.26 6.44 -14.21
N ASP A 161 -0.84 5.58 -15.14
CA ASP A 161 -1.55 4.33 -15.44
C ASP A 161 -1.47 3.34 -14.26
N ASN A 162 -0.34 3.31 -13.58
CA ASN A 162 -0.17 2.53 -12.36
C ASN A 162 -1.13 3.01 -11.26
N TRP A 163 -1.25 4.33 -11.05
CA TRP A 163 -2.18 4.89 -10.08
C TRP A 163 -3.64 4.64 -10.47
N LYS A 164 -4.01 4.86 -11.73
CA LYS A 164 -5.37 4.57 -12.22
C LYS A 164 -5.77 3.12 -11.96
N ARG A 165 -4.85 2.19 -12.22
CA ARG A 165 -5.04 0.76 -12.00
C ARG A 165 -5.15 0.45 -10.50
N TYR A 166 -4.26 1.02 -9.69
CA TYR A 166 -4.30 0.87 -8.24
C TYR A 166 -5.65 1.31 -7.66
N LEU A 167 -6.17 2.48 -8.09
CA LEU A 167 -7.44 3.01 -7.61
C LEU A 167 -8.63 2.14 -8.02
N ARG A 168 -8.61 1.61 -9.24
CA ARG A 168 -9.65 0.67 -9.71
C ARG A 168 -9.70 -0.60 -8.89
N ASP A 169 -8.54 -1.13 -8.54
CA ASP A 169 -8.42 -2.40 -7.81
C ASP A 169 -8.61 -2.22 -6.28
N ASN A 170 -8.75 -1.01 -5.77
CA ASN A 170 -8.77 -0.74 -4.33
C ASN A 170 -9.93 -1.42 -3.59
N PRO A 171 -11.19 -1.45 -4.09
CA PRO A 171 -12.28 -2.19 -3.47
C PRO A 171 -11.99 -3.70 -3.39
N LEU A 172 -11.45 -4.30 -4.45
CA LEU A 172 -11.04 -5.70 -4.47
C LEU A 172 -9.96 -5.98 -3.43
N ARG A 173 -8.93 -5.13 -3.36
CA ARG A 173 -7.85 -5.25 -2.38
C ARG A 173 -8.33 -5.11 -0.93
N TYR A 174 -9.32 -4.27 -0.70
CA TYR A 174 -9.98 -4.13 0.60
C TYR A 174 -10.71 -5.42 0.99
N MET A 175 -11.54 -5.96 0.09
CA MET A 175 -12.30 -7.18 0.32
C MET A 175 -11.39 -8.38 0.55
N MET A 176 -10.34 -8.58 -0.27
CA MET A 176 -9.36 -9.66 -0.11
C MET A 176 -8.72 -9.66 1.27
N ARG A 177 -8.33 -8.48 1.80
CA ARG A 177 -7.74 -8.39 3.15
C ARG A 177 -8.74 -8.75 4.24
N ARG A 178 -10.01 -8.46 4.03
CA ARG A 178 -11.07 -8.74 4.98
C ARG A 178 -11.48 -10.22 4.96
N GLU A 179 -11.57 -10.82 3.78
CA GLU A 179 -11.93 -12.24 3.63
C GLU A 179 -10.78 -13.18 4.01
N TYR A 180 -9.54 -12.78 3.75
CA TYR A 180 -8.35 -13.62 3.93
C TYR A 180 -7.27 -12.93 4.78
N PRO A 181 -7.57 -12.54 6.02
CA PRO A 181 -6.61 -11.79 6.85
C PRO A 181 -5.30 -12.58 7.10
N GLY A 182 -5.36 -13.90 7.15
CA GLY A 182 -4.20 -14.78 7.32
C GLY A 182 -3.17 -14.70 6.19
N LEU A 183 -3.58 -14.31 4.98
CA LEU A 183 -2.69 -14.15 3.82
C LEU A 183 -1.98 -12.79 3.78
N PHE A 184 -2.41 -11.86 4.62
CA PHE A 184 -1.87 -10.50 4.72
C PHE A 184 -1.33 -10.22 6.13
N GLN A 185 -0.86 -11.26 6.82
CA GLN A 185 -0.30 -11.10 8.14
C GLN A 185 0.89 -10.14 8.09
N ARG A 186 0.88 -9.20 9.01
CA ARG A 186 2.01 -8.31 9.25
C ARG A 186 2.55 -8.59 10.64
N SER A 187 3.81 -8.94 10.69
CA SER A 187 4.54 -8.98 11.95
C SER A 187 5.68 -7.97 11.90
N LEU A 188 5.71 -7.07 12.86
CA LEU A 188 6.78 -6.07 12.92
C LEU A 188 8.08 -6.69 13.45
N CYS A 189 7.99 -7.78 14.23
CA CYS A 189 9.15 -8.51 14.70
C CYS A 189 8.82 -10.00 14.85
N ILE A 190 9.49 -10.85 14.07
CA ILE A 190 9.51 -12.30 14.24
C ILE A 190 10.96 -12.75 14.36
N THR A 191 11.21 -13.77 15.16
CA THR A 191 12.52 -14.40 15.26
C THR A 191 12.51 -15.72 14.52
N ILE A 192 13.44 -15.90 13.60
CA ILE A 192 13.64 -17.13 12.83
C ILE A 192 15.09 -17.55 13.03
N GLY A 193 15.30 -18.69 13.70
CA GLY A 193 16.64 -19.03 14.19
C GLY A 193 17.14 -17.96 15.18
N ASN A 194 18.28 -17.36 14.87
CA ASN A 194 18.89 -16.30 15.68
C ASN A 194 18.69 -14.89 15.12
N THR A 195 17.94 -14.75 14.02
CA THR A 195 17.77 -13.48 13.32
C THR A 195 16.35 -12.96 13.47
N ARG A 196 16.21 -11.66 13.76
CA ARG A 196 14.91 -10.97 13.79
C ARG A 196 14.56 -10.42 12.40
N TYR A 197 13.27 -10.49 12.09
CA TYR A 197 12.72 -9.98 10.82
C TYR A 197 11.43 -9.22 11.05
N SER A 198 11.16 -8.26 10.22
CA SER A 198 9.79 -7.83 9.93
C SER A 198 9.24 -8.66 8.77
N ALA A 199 7.94 -8.99 8.82
CA ALA A 199 7.33 -9.91 7.87
C ALA A 199 5.99 -9.39 7.34
N PHE A 200 5.67 -9.73 6.10
CA PHE A 200 4.36 -9.47 5.50
C PHE A 200 3.97 -10.59 4.53
N GLY A 201 2.76 -11.13 4.68
CA GLY A 201 2.21 -12.16 3.80
C GLY A 201 1.90 -13.47 4.49
N ASN A 202 2.05 -14.59 3.78
CA ASN A 202 1.71 -15.92 4.27
C ASN A 202 2.85 -16.55 5.09
N LEU A 203 2.78 -16.44 6.41
CA LEU A 203 3.78 -17.03 7.33
C LEU A 203 3.84 -18.57 7.28
N LEU A 204 2.81 -19.25 6.77
CA LEU A 204 2.81 -20.71 6.65
C LEU A 204 3.87 -21.23 5.66
N LEU A 205 4.36 -20.37 4.76
CA LEU A 205 5.44 -20.73 3.83
C LEU A 205 6.75 -21.08 4.56
N LEU A 206 6.98 -20.53 5.75
CA LEU A 206 8.14 -20.88 6.59
C LEU A 206 8.08 -22.35 7.06
N ARG A 207 6.90 -22.93 7.17
CA ARG A 207 6.69 -24.30 7.66
C ARG A 207 6.71 -25.34 6.53
N GLN A 208 6.85 -24.93 5.28
CA GLN A 208 6.97 -25.88 4.18
C GLN A 208 8.32 -26.61 4.29
N PRO A 209 8.33 -27.95 4.08
CA PRO A 209 9.54 -28.75 4.27
C PRO A 209 10.60 -28.44 3.21
N GLU A 210 10.18 -28.31 1.96
CA GLU A 210 11.09 -28.14 0.83
C GLU A 210 11.18 -26.66 0.43
N LYS A 211 12.37 -26.11 0.57
CA LYS A 211 12.71 -24.72 0.23
C LYS A 211 13.98 -24.73 -0.63
N HIS A 212 13.95 -23.96 -1.70
CA HIS A 212 15.08 -23.87 -2.64
C HIS A 212 15.59 -22.44 -2.70
N GLN A 213 16.86 -22.27 -2.35
CA GLN A 213 17.54 -21.00 -2.55
C GLN A 213 17.64 -20.70 -4.05
N VAL A 214 17.22 -19.50 -4.45
CA VAL A 214 17.47 -18.98 -5.81
C VAL A 214 18.73 -18.16 -5.75
N PHE A 215 19.84 -18.72 -6.22
CA PHE A 215 21.14 -18.09 -6.18
C PHE A 215 21.85 -18.23 -7.53
N PHE A 216 22.29 -17.12 -8.10
CA PHE A 216 23.03 -17.07 -9.35
C PHE A 216 24.23 -16.12 -9.24
N HIS A 217 25.41 -16.62 -9.53
CA HIS A 217 26.60 -15.78 -9.62
C HIS A 217 26.47 -14.73 -10.73
N ARG A 218 27.02 -13.55 -10.50
CA ARG A 218 26.84 -12.41 -11.41
C ARG A 218 27.45 -12.59 -12.80
N LYS A 219 28.56 -13.29 -12.91
CA LYS A 219 29.26 -13.54 -14.21
C LYS A 219 30.22 -14.72 -14.10
N THR A 220 30.27 -15.56 -15.14
CA THR A 220 31.33 -16.52 -15.38
C THR A 220 31.92 -16.16 -16.73
N ASP A 221 33.23 -15.87 -16.79
CA ASP A 221 34.03 -15.70 -17.99
C ASP A 221 33.51 -14.67 -19.03
N GLY A 222 32.93 -13.56 -18.57
CA GLY A 222 32.45 -12.49 -19.45
C GLY A 222 31.14 -12.79 -20.18
N ILE A 223 30.59 -13.99 -20.06
CA ILE A 223 29.27 -14.38 -20.61
C ILE A 223 28.21 -14.07 -19.56
N PRO A 224 27.10 -13.35 -19.90
CA PRO A 224 26.00 -13.17 -19.01
C PRO A 224 25.42 -14.53 -18.58
N THR A 225 25.20 -14.73 -17.25
CA THR A 225 24.73 -16.01 -16.70
C THR A 225 23.44 -16.47 -17.36
N GLU A 226 22.55 -15.55 -17.75
CA GLU A 226 21.30 -15.81 -18.47
C GLU A 226 21.45 -16.37 -19.90
N LYS A 227 22.69 -16.44 -20.43
CA LYS A 227 23.02 -17.04 -21.73
C LYS A 227 23.77 -18.35 -21.58
N THR A 228 23.83 -18.92 -20.40
CA THR A 228 24.55 -20.15 -20.12
C THR A 228 23.61 -21.34 -20.01
N THR A 229 24.12 -22.52 -20.34
CA THR A 229 23.39 -23.79 -20.10
C THR A 229 23.09 -24.01 -18.61
N PHE A 230 23.91 -23.47 -17.71
CA PHE A 230 23.66 -23.46 -16.27
C PHE A 230 22.37 -22.72 -15.94
N TRP A 231 22.14 -21.52 -16.51
CA TRP A 231 20.89 -20.79 -16.33
C TRP A 231 19.69 -21.61 -16.79
N GLU A 232 19.75 -22.20 -17.98
CA GLU A 232 18.65 -22.98 -18.54
C GLU A 232 18.30 -24.16 -17.63
N THR A 233 19.30 -24.93 -17.22
CA THR A 233 19.12 -26.12 -16.38
C THR A 233 18.60 -25.74 -15.00
N GLU A 234 19.24 -24.75 -14.34
CA GLU A 234 18.91 -24.39 -12.96
C GLU A 234 17.58 -23.64 -12.85
N SER A 235 17.27 -22.75 -13.81
CA SER A 235 15.97 -22.09 -13.84
C SER A 235 14.83 -23.09 -14.06
N GLN A 236 15.02 -24.08 -14.93
CA GLN A 236 14.03 -25.14 -15.16
C GLN A 236 13.84 -26.02 -13.92
N ARG A 237 14.93 -26.38 -13.22
CA ARG A 237 14.88 -27.14 -11.97
C ARG A 237 14.09 -26.38 -10.91
N LEU A 238 14.41 -25.11 -10.67
CA LEU A 238 13.76 -24.27 -9.67
C LEU A 238 12.25 -24.08 -9.96
N ILE A 239 11.90 -23.77 -11.19
CA ILE A 239 10.50 -23.60 -11.58
C ILE A 239 9.72 -24.91 -11.51
N SER A 240 10.35 -26.05 -11.88
CA SER A 240 9.75 -27.37 -11.76
C SER A 240 9.46 -27.72 -10.28
N ALA A 241 10.43 -27.50 -9.38
CA ALA A 241 10.26 -27.70 -7.95
C ALA A 241 9.11 -26.82 -7.39
N ALA A 242 9.08 -25.54 -7.76
CA ALA A 242 8.02 -24.63 -7.34
C ALA A 242 6.62 -25.03 -7.88
N ASN A 243 6.54 -25.55 -9.09
CA ASN A 243 5.30 -26.10 -9.65
C ASN A 243 4.83 -27.37 -8.90
N SER A 244 5.76 -28.13 -8.33
CA SER A 244 5.46 -29.28 -7.47
C SER A 244 5.01 -28.87 -6.04
N GLY A 245 5.07 -27.57 -5.73
CA GLY A 245 4.59 -27.00 -4.46
C GLY A 245 5.69 -26.61 -3.48
N ASP A 246 6.96 -26.74 -3.87
CA ASP A 246 8.09 -26.28 -3.06
C ASP A 246 8.16 -24.76 -3.02
N VAL A 247 8.94 -24.22 -2.09
CA VAL A 247 9.06 -22.79 -1.86
C VAL A 247 10.39 -22.27 -2.38
N LEU A 248 10.36 -21.27 -3.25
CA LEU A 248 11.56 -20.54 -3.65
C LEU A 248 11.92 -19.49 -2.60
N VAL A 249 13.20 -19.36 -2.28
CA VAL A 249 13.68 -18.32 -1.35
C VAL A 249 14.72 -17.46 -2.07
N THR A 250 14.45 -16.14 -2.15
CA THR A 250 15.30 -15.25 -2.96
C THR A 250 15.34 -13.81 -2.44
N PRO A 251 16.51 -13.14 -2.47
CA PRO A 251 16.59 -11.68 -2.30
C PRO A 251 16.37 -10.94 -3.63
N GLY A 252 16.46 -11.63 -4.79
CA GLY A 252 16.28 -11.03 -6.11
C GLY A 252 17.32 -9.96 -6.44
N ILE A 253 18.61 -10.25 -6.22
CA ILE A 253 19.71 -9.31 -6.38
C ILE A 253 20.24 -9.30 -7.82
N SER A 254 20.65 -10.48 -8.31
CA SER A 254 21.14 -10.63 -9.70
C SER A 254 20.01 -10.57 -10.71
N GLU A 255 20.32 -10.32 -11.97
CA GLU A 255 19.28 -10.30 -13.03
C GLU A 255 18.60 -11.66 -13.18
N CYS A 256 19.34 -12.76 -13.03
CA CYS A 256 18.78 -14.11 -13.03
C CYS A 256 17.81 -14.34 -11.88
N GLU A 257 18.17 -13.94 -10.66
CA GLU A 257 17.30 -14.02 -9.49
C GLU A 257 16.03 -13.15 -9.65
N LYS A 258 16.17 -11.93 -10.19
CA LYS A 258 15.02 -11.06 -10.50
C LYS A 258 14.09 -11.70 -11.51
N ARG A 259 14.62 -12.37 -12.53
CA ARG A 259 13.81 -13.09 -13.53
C ARG A 259 13.02 -14.23 -12.88
N ILE A 260 13.66 -15.09 -12.08
CA ILE A 260 12.95 -16.16 -11.34
C ILE A 260 11.90 -15.58 -10.40
N LYS A 261 12.25 -14.54 -9.66
CA LYS A 261 11.28 -13.83 -8.78
C LYS A 261 10.05 -13.33 -9.56
N ASN A 262 10.27 -12.69 -10.70
CA ASN A 262 9.16 -12.18 -11.51
C ASN A 262 8.31 -13.31 -12.09
N MET A 263 8.92 -14.38 -12.58
CA MET A 263 8.21 -15.60 -13.03
C MET A 263 7.38 -16.20 -11.89
N ALA A 264 7.95 -16.30 -10.69
CA ALA A 264 7.22 -16.80 -9.52
C ALA A 264 6.02 -15.92 -9.15
N LEU A 265 6.15 -14.59 -9.22
CA LEU A 265 5.05 -13.66 -8.98
C LEU A 265 3.94 -13.78 -10.05
N GLU A 266 4.31 -13.87 -11.32
CA GLU A 266 3.37 -13.99 -12.44
C GLU A 266 2.61 -15.32 -12.42
N GLN A 267 3.32 -16.43 -12.17
CA GLN A 267 2.76 -17.77 -12.12
C GLN A 267 2.17 -18.14 -10.75
N LYS A 268 2.26 -17.22 -9.76
CA LYS A 268 1.77 -17.41 -8.38
C LYS A 268 2.41 -18.64 -7.70
N LEU A 269 3.68 -18.89 -7.97
CA LEU A 269 4.46 -19.93 -7.32
C LEU A 269 4.80 -19.51 -5.88
N ARG A 270 4.96 -20.49 -4.99
CA ARG A 270 5.27 -20.24 -3.59
C ARG A 270 6.67 -19.66 -3.44
N MET A 271 6.77 -18.52 -2.76
CA MET A 271 8.03 -17.79 -2.63
C MET A 271 8.15 -17.07 -1.30
N ILE A 272 9.34 -17.11 -0.72
CA ILE A 272 9.78 -16.22 0.36
C ILE A 272 10.77 -15.24 -0.26
N HIS A 273 10.42 -13.95 -0.23
CA HIS A 273 11.28 -12.88 -0.73
C HIS A 273 11.93 -12.12 0.44
N ILE A 274 13.25 -12.07 0.47
CA ILE A 274 14.01 -11.32 1.48
C ILE A 274 14.41 -9.98 0.87
N GLN A 275 13.88 -8.87 1.40
CA GLN A 275 14.23 -7.52 0.97
C GLN A 275 15.12 -6.82 2.00
N ALA A 276 15.95 -5.87 1.55
CA ALA A 276 16.80 -5.09 2.44
C ALA A 276 16.03 -4.02 3.21
N GLU A 277 15.01 -3.42 2.56
CA GLU A 277 14.24 -2.33 3.14
C GLU A 277 13.28 -2.86 4.21
N PRO A 278 13.22 -2.24 5.40
CA PRO A 278 12.38 -2.70 6.51
C PRO A 278 10.88 -2.58 6.18
N ILE A 279 10.10 -3.51 6.72
CA ILE A 279 8.64 -3.52 6.60
C ILE A 279 8.04 -2.76 7.79
N GLY A 280 7.86 -1.45 7.63
CA GLY A 280 7.27 -0.60 8.66
C GLY A 280 5.75 -0.76 8.78
N ARG A 281 5.17 -0.09 9.78
CA ARG A 281 3.73 -0.14 10.11
C ARG A 281 2.82 0.21 8.92
N TYR A 282 3.22 1.12 8.06
CA TYR A 282 2.43 1.62 6.93
C TYR A 282 2.92 1.11 5.57
N TRP A 283 3.96 0.27 5.56
CA TRP A 283 4.47 -0.33 4.34
C TRP A 283 3.39 -1.18 3.66
N LYS A 284 3.29 -1.10 2.34
CA LYS A 284 2.33 -1.88 1.54
C LYS A 284 3.06 -2.49 0.35
N PRO A 285 2.79 -3.76 0.01
CA PRO A 285 3.39 -4.37 -1.17
C PRO A 285 2.86 -3.72 -2.45
N GLU A 286 3.70 -3.68 -3.48
CA GLU A 286 3.32 -3.35 -4.84
C GLU A 286 2.27 -4.34 -5.38
N ARG A 287 1.66 -4.00 -6.54
CA ARG A 287 0.54 -4.76 -7.07
C ARG A 287 0.82 -6.26 -7.23
N SER A 288 1.87 -6.66 -7.96
CA SER A 288 2.21 -8.07 -8.19
C SER A 288 2.47 -8.83 -6.89
N ARG A 289 3.17 -8.19 -5.94
CA ARG A 289 3.40 -8.75 -4.60
C ARG A 289 2.11 -8.83 -3.79
N PHE A 290 1.22 -7.84 -3.91
CA PHE A 290 -0.08 -7.88 -3.26
C PHE A 290 -0.93 -9.04 -3.77
N GLU A 291 -1.00 -9.22 -5.10
CA GLU A 291 -1.72 -10.32 -5.74
C GLU A 291 -1.16 -11.69 -5.33
N ALA A 292 0.18 -11.81 -5.25
CA ALA A 292 0.82 -13.03 -4.76
C ALA A 292 0.52 -13.29 -3.27
N CYS A 293 0.48 -12.27 -2.41
CA CYS A 293 0.01 -12.40 -1.02
C CYS A 293 -1.46 -12.84 -0.99
N ALA A 294 -2.34 -12.24 -1.79
CA ALA A 294 -3.75 -12.59 -1.87
C ALA A 294 -3.97 -14.04 -2.30
N HIS A 295 -3.10 -14.57 -3.15
CA HIS A 295 -3.09 -15.97 -3.54
C HIS A 295 -2.51 -16.91 -2.47
N GLY A 296 -1.86 -16.36 -1.43
CA GLY A 296 -1.16 -17.13 -0.40
C GLY A 296 0.23 -17.64 -0.81
N SER A 297 0.73 -17.22 -1.97
CA SER A 297 1.98 -17.70 -2.54
C SER A 297 3.21 -16.85 -2.16
N LEU A 298 3.04 -15.75 -1.40
CA LEU A 298 4.15 -14.86 -1.06
C LEU A 298 4.25 -14.59 0.44
N LEU A 299 5.48 -14.72 0.95
CA LEU A 299 5.93 -14.15 2.20
C LEU A 299 7.10 -13.18 1.90
N ILE A 300 7.04 -11.98 2.44
CA ILE A 300 8.12 -10.99 2.37
C ILE A 300 8.73 -10.88 3.75
N LEU A 301 10.04 -11.02 3.83
CA LEU A 301 10.84 -10.83 5.03
C LEU A 301 11.81 -9.67 4.83
N ALA A 302 12.04 -8.90 5.87
CA ALA A 302 13.13 -7.94 5.92
C ALA A 302 13.86 -8.08 7.26
N PRO A 303 15.18 -8.19 7.28
CA PRO A 303 15.93 -8.28 8.50
C PRO A 303 15.69 -7.06 9.38
N TRP A 304 15.78 -7.24 10.68
CA TRP A 304 15.54 -6.18 11.66
C TRP A 304 16.64 -5.12 11.59
N PRO A 305 16.32 -3.83 11.47
CA PRO A 305 17.33 -2.79 11.20
C PRO A 305 18.46 -2.72 12.23
N GLU A 306 18.15 -2.92 13.51
CA GLU A 306 19.14 -2.88 14.59
C GLU A 306 20.05 -4.12 14.63
N ASP A 307 19.70 -5.20 13.93
CA ASP A 307 20.49 -6.42 13.83
C ASP A 307 21.35 -6.44 12.57
N LEU A 308 21.22 -5.44 11.69
CA LEU A 308 22.01 -5.34 10.48
C LEU A 308 23.45 -4.96 10.83
N PRO A 309 24.45 -5.69 10.31
CA PRO A 309 25.84 -5.26 10.42
C PRO A 309 26.07 -3.97 9.59
N GLU A 310 27.09 -3.22 9.95
CA GLU A 310 27.59 -2.17 9.06
C GLU A 310 28.19 -2.80 7.81
N PHE A 311 27.72 -2.40 6.63
CA PHE A 311 28.21 -2.90 5.36
C PHE A 311 29.22 -1.93 4.77
N ALA A 312 30.41 -2.40 4.48
CA ALA A 312 31.45 -1.61 3.81
C ALA A 312 31.11 -1.36 2.32
N SER A 313 30.29 -2.22 1.73
CA SER A 313 29.91 -2.15 0.31
C SER A 313 28.53 -2.76 0.04
N ASP A 314 27.96 -2.47 -1.13
CA ASP A 314 26.79 -3.18 -1.64
C ASP A 314 27.04 -4.70 -1.80
N TYR A 315 28.29 -5.09 -2.09
CA TYR A 315 28.66 -6.50 -2.18
C TYR A 315 28.47 -7.21 -0.85
N ASP A 316 28.93 -6.63 0.28
CA ASP A 316 28.77 -7.22 1.59
C ASP A 316 27.30 -7.34 1.98
N ARG A 317 26.51 -6.30 1.67
CA ARG A 317 25.06 -6.33 1.88
C ARG A 317 24.38 -7.45 1.09
N PHE A 318 24.75 -7.63 -0.16
CA PHE A 318 24.19 -8.69 -1.00
C PHE A 318 24.63 -10.09 -0.54
N HIS A 319 25.88 -10.23 -0.11
CA HIS A 319 26.35 -11.48 0.47
C HIS A 319 25.57 -11.83 1.74
N TYR A 320 25.33 -10.85 2.59
CA TYR A 320 24.52 -11.04 3.80
C TYR A 320 23.07 -11.48 3.47
N LEU A 321 22.41 -10.84 2.51
CA LEU A 321 21.07 -11.24 2.10
C LEU A 321 21.02 -12.67 1.53
N ASN A 322 22.04 -13.08 0.76
CA ASN A 322 22.15 -14.46 0.27
C ASN A 322 22.36 -15.46 1.41
N HIS A 323 23.15 -15.11 2.42
CA HIS A 323 23.31 -15.95 3.62
C HIS A 323 21.97 -16.09 4.39
N LEU A 324 21.18 -15.02 4.49
CA LEU A 324 19.84 -15.12 5.09
C LEU A 324 18.92 -16.04 4.30
N THR A 325 19.00 -16.07 2.95
CA THR A 325 18.20 -17.02 2.15
C THR A 325 18.59 -18.46 2.40
N GLU A 326 19.87 -18.75 2.53
CA GLU A 326 20.39 -20.08 2.90
C GLU A 326 19.84 -20.49 4.26
N THR A 327 20.00 -19.63 5.27
CA THR A 327 19.47 -19.87 6.62
C THR A 327 17.96 -20.17 6.62
N ILE A 328 17.17 -19.45 5.82
CA ILE A 328 15.72 -19.71 5.70
C ILE A 328 15.43 -21.06 5.02
N CYS A 329 16.24 -21.48 4.05
CA CYS A 329 16.10 -22.79 3.42
C CYS A 329 16.38 -23.93 4.40
N ASP A 330 17.37 -23.77 5.30
CA ASP A 330 17.78 -24.78 6.27
C ASP A 330 16.82 -24.92 7.45
N ILE A 331 15.85 -24.02 7.59
CA ILE A 331 14.86 -24.10 8.68
C ILE A 331 13.97 -25.32 8.49
N SER A 332 14.05 -26.25 9.42
CA SER A 332 13.15 -27.39 9.47
C SER A 332 11.73 -26.95 9.85
N HIS A 333 10.73 -27.72 9.44
CA HIS A 333 9.32 -27.51 9.81
C HIS A 333 9.06 -27.57 11.31
N THR A 334 10.02 -28.10 12.10
CA THR A 334 9.99 -28.18 13.57
C THR A 334 10.64 -26.97 14.26
N THR A 335 11.32 -26.10 13.54
CA THR A 335 11.96 -24.91 14.12
C THR A 335 10.90 -23.96 14.66
N SER A 336 10.98 -23.60 15.95
CA SER A 336 10.06 -22.66 16.55
C SER A 336 10.23 -21.27 15.94
N VAL A 337 9.19 -20.79 15.26
CA VAL A 337 9.09 -19.39 14.85
C VAL A 337 8.41 -18.64 15.99
N ALA A 338 9.19 -17.94 16.79
CA ALA A 338 8.65 -17.13 17.87
C ALA A 338 8.14 -15.80 17.29
N VAL A 339 6.83 -15.62 17.31
CA VAL A 339 6.18 -14.37 16.92
C VAL A 339 5.99 -13.54 18.20
N GLN A 340 6.84 -12.53 18.40
CA GLN A 340 6.62 -11.56 19.47
C GLN A 340 5.52 -10.59 19.03
N GLY A 341 4.40 -10.56 19.77
CA GLY A 341 3.37 -9.52 19.64
C GLY A 341 2.20 -9.82 18.72
N LEU A 342 1.76 -11.05 18.55
CA LEU A 342 0.44 -11.35 18.04
C LEU A 342 -0.64 -10.92 19.06
N ARG A 343 -0.94 -9.61 19.12
CA ARG A 343 -2.28 -9.18 19.54
C ARG A 343 -3.20 -9.43 18.37
N LEU A 344 -3.88 -10.56 18.40
CA LEU A 344 -5.12 -10.73 17.67
C LEU A 344 -6.07 -9.66 18.22
N SER A 345 -6.15 -8.51 17.57
CA SER A 345 -7.25 -7.59 17.78
C SER A 345 -8.48 -8.28 17.23
N HIS A 346 -9.18 -9.01 18.09
CA HIS A 346 -10.58 -9.33 17.87
C HIS A 346 -11.29 -7.98 17.84
N GLY A 347 -11.67 -7.53 16.64
CA GLY A 347 -12.54 -6.40 16.47
C GLY A 347 -13.88 -6.73 17.10
N GLY A 348 -14.27 -5.93 18.10
CA GLY A 348 -15.66 -5.72 18.47
C GLY A 348 -16.30 -4.74 17.49
#